data_f74cf4da2b40c6f738050ef9a00bc6fb
#
_entry.id   f74cf4da2b40c6f738050ef9a00bc6fb
#
_cell.length_a   1.000
_cell.length_b   1.000
_cell.length_c   1.000
_cell.angle_alpha   90.00
_cell.angle_beta   90.00
_cell.angle_gamma   90.00
#
_symmetry.space_group_name_H-M   'P 1'
#
loop_
_entity.id
_entity.type
_entity.pdbx_description
1 polymer ?
#
loop_
_entity_poly.entity_id
_entity_poly.type
_entity_poly.pdbx_seq_one_letter_code
_entity_poly.pdbx_strand_id
1 'polypeptide(L)'
;MKIHTTNYKDTFIEIADDCPATSGEVPPTKADTKTVANIQFEMVSKNPYKYTSDDILFQVFADRNDLTKSEYKEAREKFFSKGQPCFRTSPLTKRYGWGVHNDKEGKMAIFGVESAEYKKLLTDKTLKIVKAMKSSK
;
A
#
# COMPACT_ATOMS: atom_id res chain seq x y z
N MET A 1 9.66 -7.12 -23.46
CA MET A 1 9.52 -5.99 -22.53
C MET A 1 9.59 -6.49 -21.08
N LYS A 2 10.41 -5.86 -20.26
CA LYS A 2 10.54 -6.26 -18.86
C LYS A 2 9.39 -5.69 -18.04
N ILE A 3 8.71 -6.55 -17.28
CA ILE A 3 7.63 -6.13 -16.40
C ILE A 3 8.15 -6.05 -14.97
N HIS A 4 7.98 -4.90 -14.35
CA HIS A 4 8.37 -4.66 -12.97
C HIS A 4 7.22 -5.00 -12.03
N THR A 5 7.56 -5.26 -10.77
CA THR A 5 6.55 -5.51 -9.75
C THR A 5 6.88 -4.73 -8.49
N THR A 6 5.85 -4.28 -7.77
CA THR A 6 5.98 -3.63 -6.47
C THR A 6 5.61 -4.59 -5.34
N ASN A 7 5.28 -5.85 -5.66
CA ASN A 7 4.82 -6.81 -4.67
C ASN A 7 5.93 -7.27 -3.74
N TYR A 8 5.59 -7.39 -2.46
CA TYR A 8 6.41 -8.06 -1.46
C TYR A 8 5.71 -9.35 -1.08
N LYS A 9 6.48 -10.34 -0.64
CA LYS A 9 5.92 -11.62 -0.15
C LYS A 9 6.50 -11.91 1.22
N ASP A 10 5.65 -12.41 2.12
CA ASP A 10 6.05 -12.73 3.49
C ASP A 10 6.80 -11.55 4.14
N THR A 11 6.25 -10.36 4.00
CA THR A 11 6.91 -9.12 4.43
C THR A 11 5.93 -8.24 5.20
N PHE A 12 6.41 -7.62 6.27
CA PHE A 12 5.66 -6.59 6.97
C PHE A 12 6.35 -5.25 6.79
N ILE A 13 5.63 -4.26 6.30
CA ILE A 13 6.14 -2.90 6.12
C ILE A 13 5.71 -2.09 7.35
N GLU A 14 6.68 -1.70 8.19
CA GLU A 14 6.43 -0.83 9.35
C GLU A 14 6.18 0.60 8.90
N ILE A 15 5.52 1.38 9.76
CA ILE A 15 5.38 2.81 9.49
C ILE A 15 6.75 3.49 9.47
N ALA A 16 6.83 4.65 8.82
CA ALA A 16 8.06 5.42 8.74
C ALA A 16 8.49 5.93 10.12
N ASP A 17 9.80 6.07 10.33
CA ASP A 17 10.33 6.57 11.60
C ASP A 17 9.83 7.98 11.92
N ASP A 18 9.56 8.79 10.90
CA ASP A 18 9.07 10.16 11.08
C ASP A 18 7.55 10.27 10.86
N CYS A 19 6.82 9.15 10.93
CA CYS A 19 5.37 9.17 10.79
C CYS A 19 4.75 9.91 11.97
N PRO A 20 3.93 10.94 11.74
CA PRO A 20 3.35 11.73 12.83
C PRO A 20 2.21 11.02 13.57
N ALA A 21 1.64 9.96 12.97
CA ALA A 21 0.53 9.27 13.58
C ALA A 21 0.98 8.29 14.64
N THR A 22 0.27 8.27 15.77
CA THR A 22 0.53 7.33 16.88
C THR A 22 -0.47 6.17 16.87
N SER A 23 -1.42 6.21 15.96
CA SER A 23 -2.41 5.15 15.74
C SER A 23 -2.81 5.17 14.27
N GLY A 24 -3.45 4.09 13.82
CA GLY A 24 -3.97 4.05 12.45
C GLY A 24 -5.08 5.08 12.27
N GLU A 25 -4.91 5.99 11.33
CA GLU A 25 -5.87 7.05 11.06
C GLU A 25 -6.49 6.89 9.68
N VAL A 26 -7.80 7.10 9.59
CA VAL A 26 -8.48 7.10 8.30
C VAL A 26 -8.08 8.35 7.55
N PRO A 27 -7.54 8.22 6.31
CA PRO A 27 -7.15 9.41 5.55
C PRO A 27 -8.33 10.35 5.33
N PRO A 28 -8.16 11.67 5.56
CA PRO A 28 -9.27 12.60 5.40
C PRO A 28 -9.70 12.69 3.92
N THR A 29 -10.99 12.78 3.71
CA THR A 29 -11.53 12.94 2.35
C THR A 29 -11.65 14.42 2.01
N LYS A 30 -11.39 14.74 0.76
CA LYS A 30 -11.60 16.09 0.24
C LYS A 30 -12.86 16.05 -0.62
N ALA A 31 -13.79 16.97 -0.36
CA ALA A 31 -15.07 17.17 -1.04
C ALA A 31 -15.40 16.13 -2.14
N ASP A 32 -15.01 16.43 -3.38
CA ASP A 32 -15.38 15.61 -4.53
C ASP A 32 -14.24 14.74 -5.07
N THR A 33 -13.06 14.79 -4.45
CA THR A 33 -11.87 14.14 -4.99
C THR A 33 -11.28 13.16 -3.99
N LYS A 34 -11.09 11.92 -4.43
CA LYS A 34 -10.38 10.93 -3.63
C LYS A 34 -8.88 11.07 -3.85
N THR A 35 -8.13 11.11 -2.75
CA THR A 35 -6.66 11.14 -2.82
C THR A 35 -6.13 9.71 -2.98
N VAL A 36 -4.84 9.60 -3.29
CA VAL A 36 -4.17 8.30 -3.35
C VAL A 36 -4.39 7.54 -2.04
N ALA A 37 -4.22 8.23 -0.90
CA ALA A 37 -4.41 7.61 0.42
C ALA A 37 -5.83 7.09 0.60
N ASN A 38 -6.84 7.84 0.16
CA ASN A 38 -8.24 7.40 0.25
C ASN A 38 -8.47 6.11 -0.54
N ILE A 39 -8.00 6.06 -1.77
CA ILE A 39 -8.20 4.90 -2.64
C ILE A 39 -7.50 3.67 -2.06
N GLN A 40 -6.23 3.82 -1.67
CA GLN A 40 -5.48 2.72 -1.08
C GLN A 40 -6.14 2.21 0.20
N PHE A 41 -6.53 3.14 1.08
CA PHE A 41 -7.16 2.77 2.35
C PHE A 41 -8.47 2.01 2.11
N GLU A 42 -9.33 2.51 1.25
CA GLU A 42 -10.62 1.86 0.96
C GLU A 42 -10.40 0.44 0.41
N MET A 43 -9.50 0.28 -0.54
CA MET A 43 -9.27 -1.03 -1.15
C MET A 43 -8.74 -2.05 -0.15
N VAL A 44 -7.73 -1.68 0.62
CA VAL A 44 -7.09 -2.63 1.53
C VAL A 44 -7.90 -2.87 2.79
N SER A 45 -8.46 -1.81 3.40
CA SER A 45 -9.21 -1.96 4.66
C SER A 45 -10.50 -2.74 4.48
N LYS A 46 -11.16 -2.59 3.34
CA LYS A 46 -12.42 -3.30 3.06
C LYS A 46 -12.21 -4.69 2.48
N ASN A 47 -11.01 -4.99 2.03
CA ASN A 47 -10.72 -6.26 1.35
C ASN A 47 -9.37 -6.82 1.80
N PRO A 48 -9.25 -7.18 3.10
CA PRO A 48 -7.96 -7.69 3.60
C PRO A 48 -7.56 -8.97 2.87
N TYR A 49 -6.30 -9.02 2.46
CA TYR A 49 -5.69 -10.15 1.75
C TYR A 49 -6.36 -10.50 0.42
N LYS A 50 -6.94 -9.50 -0.25
CA LYS A 50 -7.56 -9.69 -1.56
C LYS A 50 -6.66 -9.18 -2.70
N TYR A 51 -6.01 -8.06 -2.50
CA TYR A 51 -5.22 -7.39 -3.54
C TYR A 51 -3.73 -7.39 -3.24
N THR A 52 -2.93 -7.46 -4.32
CA THR A 52 -1.49 -7.26 -4.21
C THR A 52 -1.18 -5.77 -4.33
N SER A 53 0.08 -5.41 -4.02
CA SER A 53 0.54 -4.03 -4.20
C SER A 53 0.34 -3.57 -5.63
N ASP A 54 0.70 -4.41 -6.60
CA ASP A 54 0.53 -4.06 -8.02
C ASP A 54 -0.93 -3.77 -8.35
N ASP A 55 -1.87 -4.58 -7.84
CA ASP A 55 -3.29 -4.38 -8.08
C ASP A 55 -3.76 -3.01 -7.60
N ILE A 56 -3.34 -2.63 -6.39
CA ILE A 56 -3.78 -1.39 -5.77
C ILE A 56 -3.14 -0.18 -6.44
N LEU A 57 -1.84 -0.25 -6.71
CA LEU A 57 -1.15 0.86 -7.37
C LEU A 57 -1.70 1.11 -8.78
N PHE A 58 -1.99 0.03 -9.51
CA PHE A 58 -2.59 0.20 -10.83
C PHE A 58 -4.00 0.78 -10.73
N GLN A 59 -4.81 0.32 -9.75
CA GLN A 59 -6.18 0.83 -9.61
C GLN A 59 -6.17 2.33 -9.28
N VAL A 60 -5.24 2.79 -8.44
CA VAL A 60 -5.08 4.23 -8.17
C VAL A 60 -4.80 4.98 -9.48
N PHE A 61 -3.88 4.44 -10.27
CA PHE A 61 -3.52 5.05 -11.56
C PHE A 61 -4.74 5.10 -12.50
N ALA A 62 -5.48 3.99 -12.60
CA ALA A 62 -6.64 3.89 -13.48
C ALA A 62 -7.74 4.87 -13.05
N ASP A 63 -8.02 4.96 -11.75
CA ASP A 63 -9.05 5.87 -11.24
C ASP A 63 -8.68 7.33 -11.48
N ARG A 64 -7.42 7.67 -11.31
CA ARG A 64 -6.97 9.05 -11.48
C ARG A 64 -6.88 9.47 -12.94
N ASN A 65 -6.86 8.52 -13.86
CA ASN A 65 -6.80 8.80 -15.30
C ASN A 65 -8.11 8.42 -16.01
N ASP A 66 -9.16 8.15 -15.22
CA ASP A 66 -10.51 7.83 -15.74
C ASP A 66 -10.50 6.74 -16.81
N LEU A 67 -9.69 5.71 -16.60
CA LEU A 67 -9.61 4.60 -17.55
C LEU A 67 -10.86 3.72 -17.47
N THR A 68 -11.31 3.24 -18.64
CA THR A 68 -12.37 2.24 -18.69
C THR A 68 -11.76 0.86 -18.51
N LYS A 69 -12.60 -0.12 -18.15
CA LYS A 69 -12.13 -1.49 -17.95
C LYS A 69 -11.52 -2.10 -19.22
N SER A 70 -12.02 -1.69 -20.38
CA SER A 70 -11.47 -2.18 -21.64
C SER A 70 -10.05 -1.71 -21.91
N GLU A 71 -9.64 -0.61 -21.25
CA GLU A 71 -8.29 -0.07 -21.39
C GLU A 71 -7.30 -0.67 -20.38
N TYR A 72 -7.79 -1.39 -19.37
CA TYR A 72 -6.97 -1.81 -18.23
C TYR A 72 -5.80 -2.72 -18.61
N LYS A 73 -6.04 -3.70 -19.46
CA LYS A 73 -4.99 -4.69 -19.79
C LYS A 73 -3.77 -4.02 -20.40
N GLU A 74 -3.98 -3.21 -21.42
CA GLU A 74 -2.89 -2.52 -22.12
C GLU A 74 -2.25 -1.46 -21.22
N ALA A 75 -3.07 -0.69 -20.49
CA ALA A 75 -2.57 0.35 -19.60
C ALA A 75 -1.73 -0.25 -18.48
N ARG A 76 -2.13 -1.41 -17.95
CA ARG A 76 -1.40 -2.07 -16.86
C ARG A 76 -0.03 -2.55 -17.35
N GLU A 77 0.04 -3.14 -18.52
CA GLU A 77 1.31 -3.55 -19.11
C GLU A 77 2.26 -2.36 -19.26
N LYS A 78 1.72 -1.26 -19.76
CA LYS A 78 2.49 -0.04 -19.95
C LYS A 78 2.93 0.58 -18.62
N PHE A 79 2.04 0.57 -17.62
CA PHE A 79 2.34 1.09 -16.29
C PHE A 79 3.53 0.37 -15.64
N PHE A 80 3.54 -0.95 -15.72
CA PHE A 80 4.59 -1.76 -15.12
C PHE A 80 5.79 -2.02 -16.06
N SER A 81 5.79 -1.42 -17.25
CA SER A 81 6.97 -1.43 -18.11
C SER A 81 8.08 -0.56 -17.52
N LYS A 82 7.72 0.31 -16.58
CA LYS A 82 8.65 1.14 -15.81
C LYS A 82 8.55 0.75 -14.35
N GLY A 83 9.64 0.93 -13.59
CA GLY A 83 9.61 0.71 -12.15
C GLY A 83 8.67 1.71 -11.48
N GLN A 84 7.85 1.22 -10.54
CA GLN A 84 6.92 2.05 -9.80
C GLN A 84 7.27 2.06 -8.31
N PRO A 85 6.99 3.16 -7.58
CA PRO A 85 7.23 3.19 -6.13
C PRO A 85 6.37 2.14 -5.42
N CYS A 86 6.96 1.42 -4.48
CA CYS A 86 6.24 0.40 -3.71
C CYS A 86 5.52 0.99 -2.50
N PHE A 87 4.87 0.15 -1.70
CA PHE A 87 4.12 0.59 -0.52
C PHE A 87 4.97 1.19 0.59
N ARG A 88 6.29 1.09 0.51
CA ARG A 88 7.17 1.81 1.43
C ARG A 88 7.05 3.33 1.25
N THR A 89 6.48 3.78 0.13
CA THR A 89 6.25 5.20 -0.15
C THR A 89 4.78 5.60 0.00
N SER A 90 3.91 4.65 0.38
CA SER A 90 2.48 4.94 0.55
C SER A 90 2.25 5.94 1.67
N PRO A 91 1.32 6.89 1.48
CA PRO A 91 0.96 7.79 2.58
C PRO A 91 0.39 7.04 3.79
N LEU A 92 -0.19 5.85 3.61
CA LEU A 92 -0.70 5.05 4.72
C LEU A 92 0.42 4.71 5.71
N THR A 93 1.58 4.32 5.22
CA THR A 93 2.72 3.96 6.07
C THR A 93 3.56 5.17 6.47
N LYS A 94 3.57 6.21 5.65
CA LYS A 94 4.39 7.39 5.90
C LYS A 94 3.73 8.40 6.84
N ARG A 95 2.41 8.50 6.81
CA ARG A 95 1.69 9.57 7.52
C ARG A 95 0.53 9.11 8.40
N TYR A 96 -0.14 8.02 8.05
CA TYR A 96 -1.41 7.65 8.69
C TYR A 96 -1.31 6.48 9.67
N GLY A 97 -0.11 6.00 9.93
CA GLY A 97 0.12 5.04 11.01
C GLY A 97 -0.29 3.61 10.71
N TRP A 98 -0.33 3.22 9.43
CA TRP A 98 -0.71 1.86 9.03
C TRP A 98 0.50 1.06 8.59
N GLY A 99 0.72 -0.10 9.24
CA GLY A 99 1.67 -1.08 8.73
C GLY A 99 0.98 -1.97 7.71
N VAL A 100 1.75 -2.56 6.79
CA VAL A 100 1.19 -3.39 5.72
C VAL A 100 1.79 -4.78 5.77
N HIS A 101 0.92 -5.78 5.99
CA HIS A 101 1.32 -7.19 5.94
C HIS A 101 1.08 -7.73 4.54
N ASN A 102 2.14 -8.27 3.94
CA ASN A 102 2.09 -8.92 2.63
C ASN A 102 2.25 -10.41 2.86
N ASP A 103 1.25 -11.19 2.49
CA ASP A 103 1.29 -12.65 2.71
C ASP A 103 2.19 -13.35 1.69
N LYS A 104 2.18 -14.68 1.70
CA LYS A 104 3.02 -15.47 0.79
C LYS A 104 2.69 -15.28 -0.68
N GLU A 105 1.49 -14.79 -0.99
CA GLU A 105 1.05 -14.52 -2.35
C GLU A 105 1.16 -13.02 -2.69
N GLY A 106 1.66 -12.22 -1.76
CA GLY A 106 1.79 -10.78 -1.96
C GLY A 106 0.51 -10.01 -1.71
N LYS A 107 -0.53 -10.64 -1.18
CA LYS A 107 -1.78 -9.97 -0.87
C LYS A 107 -1.68 -9.25 0.46
N MET A 108 -2.29 -8.07 0.54
CA MET A 108 -2.04 -7.14 1.64
C MET A 108 -3.22 -6.93 2.57
N ALA A 109 -2.88 -6.68 3.84
CA ALA A 109 -3.82 -6.15 4.84
C ALA A 109 -3.08 -5.09 5.64
N ILE A 110 -3.82 -4.15 6.22
CA ILE A 110 -3.23 -3.06 7.00
C ILE A 110 -3.60 -3.18 8.47
N PHE A 111 -2.67 -2.76 9.33
CA PHE A 111 -2.85 -2.81 10.78
C PHE A 111 -2.34 -1.51 11.39
N GLY A 112 -3.14 -0.90 12.26
CA GLY A 112 -2.73 0.33 12.92
C GLY A 112 -1.54 0.10 13.85
N VAL A 113 -0.66 1.08 13.95
CA VAL A 113 0.56 0.98 14.75
C VAL A 113 0.25 0.72 16.24
N GLU A 114 -0.93 1.11 16.70
CA GLU A 114 -1.35 0.90 18.09
C GLU A 114 -1.90 -0.51 18.35
N SER A 115 -2.18 -1.29 17.29
CA SER A 115 -2.84 -2.57 17.43
C SER A 115 -1.91 -3.68 17.92
N ALA A 116 -2.51 -4.68 18.59
CA ALA A 116 -1.78 -5.86 19.04
C ALA A 116 -1.25 -6.65 17.84
N GLU A 117 -2.02 -6.69 16.76
CA GLU A 117 -1.64 -7.39 15.53
C GLU A 117 -0.37 -6.78 14.92
N TYR A 118 -0.24 -5.46 14.94
CA TYR A 118 0.96 -4.78 14.45
C TYR A 118 2.19 -5.25 15.23
N LYS A 119 2.09 -5.22 16.56
CA LYS A 119 3.19 -5.64 17.44
C LYS A 119 3.56 -7.11 17.24
N LYS A 120 2.55 -7.95 17.03
CA LYS A 120 2.75 -9.37 16.80
C LYS A 120 3.49 -9.62 15.48
N LEU A 121 3.14 -8.88 14.43
CA LEU A 121 3.78 -8.99 13.14
C LEU A 121 5.24 -8.57 13.18
N LEU A 122 5.58 -7.57 13.99
CA LEU A 122 6.98 -7.12 14.15
C LEU A 122 7.89 -8.22 14.72
N THR A 123 7.33 -9.16 15.48
CA THR A 123 8.10 -10.24 16.10
C THR A 123 7.99 -11.57 15.36
N ASP A 124 7.25 -11.57 14.25
CA ASP A 124 7.05 -12.80 13.46
C ASP A 124 8.32 -13.11 12.65
N LYS A 125 9.01 -14.18 13.04
CA LYS A 125 10.27 -14.56 12.43
C LYS A 125 10.14 -15.11 11.01
N THR A 126 8.92 -15.39 10.57
CA THR A 126 8.68 -15.88 9.20
C THR A 126 8.57 -14.73 8.20
N LEU A 127 8.52 -13.50 8.71
CA LEU A 127 8.35 -12.31 7.86
C LEU A 127 9.64 -11.50 7.77
N LYS A 128 9.87 -10.95 6.60
CA LYS A 128 10.88 -9.91 6.42
C LYS A 128 10.27 -8.59 6.91
N ILE A 129 10.99 -7.88 7.76
CA ILE A 129 10.51 -6.59 8.29
C ILE A 129 11.27 -5.46 7.59
N VAL A 130 10.53 -4.56 6.96
CA VAL A 130 11.11 -3.38 6.32
C VAL A 130 10.36 -2.14 6.81
N LYS A 131 11.02 -1.00 6.80
CA LYS A 131 10.39 0.26 7.20
C LYS A 131 9.94 1.06 5.99
N ALA A 132 8.84 1.78 6.14
CA ALA A 132 8.43 2.76 5.15
C ALA A 132 9.50 3.85 5.03
N MET A 133 9.55 4.50 3.89
CA MET A 133 10.50 5.58 3.65
C MET A 133 10.10 6.83 4.40
N LYS A 134 11.08 7.57 4.92
CA LYS A 134 10.82 8.83 5.63
C LYS A 134 10.27 9.88 4.67
N SER A 135 9.42 10.76 5.19
CA SER A 135 8.91 11.91 4.42
C SER A 135 9.93 13.03 4.38
N SER A 136 10.72 13.19 5.45
CA SER A 136 11.79 14.19 5.51
C SER A 136 13.14 13.54 5.23
N LYS A 137 14.05 14.31 4.72
CA LYS A 137 15.42 13.84 4.47
C LYS A 137 16.25 13.83 5.74
#